data_e8383360f3ad104229ec792e49d0eefe
#
_entry.id   e8383360f3ad104229ec792e49d0eefe
#
_cell.length_a   1.000
_cell.length_b   1.000
_cell.length_c   1.000
_cell.angle_alpha   90.00
_cell.angle_beta   90.00
_cell.angle_gamma   90.00
#
_symmetry.space_group_name_H-M   'P 1'
#
loop_
_entity.id
_entity.type
_entity.pdbx_description
1 polymer ?
#
loop_
_entity_poly.entity_id
_entity_poly.type
_entity_poly.pdbx_seq_one_letter_code
_entity_poly.pdbx_strand_id
1 'polypeptide(L)'
;QSQSIFFREPGLDVLFVRVLASIAGTAGAIVHAAAAFDAIVGWDRNGKLQRLAQVTPRNGYEALMAGMLIAGTSLGQMTGGAAHADKYFDSEMGPDIIEYPGHPKSSVHRLWAPRSLQDMAADIDDLYWAGTYGQSIKITRVGKDEQRRWLVSIPGTNHFDTPSTPNPADMETNIREALGLSSSMRMGIIRALHQAMSEDGVDPSDYASEPIIIVAHSQGGLIAVNLGSLPPEDAGVK
;
A
#
# COMPACT_ATOMS: atom_id res chain seq x y z
N GLN A 1 17.69 4.27 -20.60
CA GLN A 1 19.17 4.33 -20.51
C GLN A 1 19.69 4.88 -19.17
N SER A 2 18.97 5.77 -18.48
CA SER A 2 19.42 6.30 -17.17
C SER A 2 19.34 5.28 -16.04
N GLN A 3 18.41 4.34 -16.06
CA GLN A 3 18.30 3.29 -15.05
C GLN A 3 19.52 2.33 -15.06
N SER A 4 20.08 2.05 -16.23
CA SER A 4 21.23 1.15 -16.35
C SER A 4 22.55 1.70 -15.77
N ILE A 5 22.64 3.02 -15.57
CA ILE A 5 23.83 3.66 -15.00
C ILE A 5 23.80 3.55 -13.47
N PHE A 6 22.64 3.74 -12.83
CA PHE A 6 22.49 3.67 -11.39
C PHE A 6 22.81 2.28 -10.82
N PHE A 7 22.48 1.21 -11.55
CA PHE A 7 22.74 -0.16 -11.09
C PHE A 7 24.12 -0.70 -11.47
N ARG A 8 24.89 0.01 -12.28
CA ARG A 8 26.24 -0.42 -12.70
C ARG A 8 27.37 -0.04 -11.76
N GLU A 9 27.19 1.00 -10.96
CA GLU A 9 28.21 1.51 -10.05
C GLU A 9 27.71 1.43 -8.60
N PRO A 10 27.92 0.31 -7.89
CA PRO A 10 27.51 0.14 -6.51
C PRO A 10 28.10 1.24 -5.63
N GLY A 11 27.26 2.07 -5.04
CA GLY A 11 27.64 3.17 -4.16
C GLY A 11 27.36 4.57 -4.70
N LEU A 12 27.24 4.79 -6.02
CA LEU A 12 26.79 6.07 -6.60
C LEU A 12 25.32 6.33 -6.29
N ASP A 13 24.51 5.29 -6.32
CA ASP A 13 23.11 5.30 -5.90
C ASP A 13 22.98 5.71 -4.43
N VAL A 14 23.74 5.11 -3.55
CA VAL A 14 23.74 5.43 -2.11
C VAL A 14 24.22 6.86 -1.85
N LEU A 15 25.25 7.32 -2.56
CA LEU A 15 25.77 8.68 -2.43
C LEU A 15 24.75 9.70 -2.94
N PHE A 16 24.13 9.46 -4.09
CA PHE A 16 23.11 10.33 -4.67
C PHE A 16 21.87 10.42 -3.77
N VAL A 17 21.40 9.29 -3.27
CA VAL A 17 20.32 9.21 -2.30
C VAL A 17 20.64 10.01 -1.04
N ARG A 18 21.86 9.86 -0.48
CA ARG A 18 22.28 10.61 0.71
C ARG A 18 22.37 12.10 0.48
N VAL A 19 22.88 12.54 -0.66
CA VAL A 19 22.98 13.97 -1.01
C VAL A 19 21.59 14.57 -1.19
N LEU A 20 20.71 13.94 -1.95
CA LEU A 20 19.33 14.40 -2.11
C LEU A 20 18.57 14.40 -0.78
N ALA A 21 18.73 13.34 0.00
CA ALA A 21 18.11 13.23 1.33
C ALA A 21 18.59 14.33 2.28
N SER A 22 19.88 14.68 2.24
CA SER A 22 20.45 15.77 3.07
C SER A 22 19.90 17.14 2.67
N ILE A 23 19.87 17.45 1.38
CA ILE A 23 19.36 18.73 0.86
C ILE A 23 17.89 18.90 1.17
N ALA A 24 17.11 17.88 0.89
CA ALA A 24 15.67 17.93 1.05
C ALA A 24 15.23 17.86 2.53
N GLY A 25 15.96 17.12 3.37
CA GLY A 25 15.74 17.10 4.81
C GLY A 25 15.97 18.46 5.46
N THR A 26 16.98 19.20 4.98
CA THR A 26 17.26 20.58 5.46
C THR A 26 16.13 21.54 5.05
N ALA A 27 15.70 21.49 3.80
CA ALA A 27 14.59 22.32 3.32
C ALA A 27 13.28 22.00 4.04
N GLY A 28 13.00 20.71 4.26
CA GLY A 28 11.84 20.26 5.02
C GLY A 28 11.85 20.74 6.47
N ALA A 29 13.00 20.63 7.15
CA ALA A 29 13.15 21.11 8.52
C ALA A 29 12.88 22.63 8.65
N ILE A 30 13.31 23.42 7.68
CA ILE A 30 13.05 24.87 7.65
C ILE A 30 11.55 25.16 7.51
N VAL A 31 10.85 24.47 6.61
CA VAL A 31 9.41 24.66 6.42
C VAL A 31 8.62 24.26 7.67
N HIS A 32 8.97 23.11 8.28
CA HIS A 32 8.31 22.68 9.52
C HIS A 32 8.60 23.60 10.69
N ALA A 33 9.82 24.11 10.83
CA ALA A 33 10.15 25.10 11.85
C ALA A 33 9.39 26.42 11.64
N ALA A 34 9.28 26.87 10.39
CA ALA A 34 8.51 28.07 10.06
C ALA A 34 7.01 27.89 10.36
N ALA A 35 6.44 26.73 10.04
CA ALA A 35 5.03 26.43 10.35
C ALA A 35 4.79 26.31 11.86
N ALA A 36 5.71 25.71 12.61
CA ALA A 36 5.62 25.65 14.07
C ALA A 36 5.72 27.04 14.71
N PHE A 37 6.61 27.89 14.22
CA PHE A 37 6.73 29.27 14.66
C PHE A 37 5.46 30.06 14.33
N ASP A 38 4.92 29.91 13.13
CA ASP A 38 3.68 30.54 12.72
C ASP A 38 2.47 30.12 13.56
N ALA A 39 2.43 28.87 13.98
CA ALA A 39 1.38 28.37 14.88
C ALA A 39 1.37 29.10 16.25
N ILE A 40 2.53 29.61 16.68
CA ILE A 40 2.67 30.38 17.93
C ILE A 40 2.35 31.87 17.68
N VAL A 41 2.84 32.42 16.59
CA VAL A 41 2.80 33.87 16.33
C VAL A 41 1.57 34.29 15.53
N GLY A 42 0.95 33.37 14.77
CA GLY A 42 -0.23 33.63 13.95
C GLY A 42 0.04 34.59 12.78
N TRP A 43 1.22 34.57 12.22
CA TRP A 43 1.65 35.47 11.17
C TRP A 43 0.96 35.19 9.84
N ASP A 44 0.84 33.91 9.47
CA ASP A 44 0.15 33.50 8.25
C ASP A 44 -1.35 33.26 8.48
N ARG A 45 -2.11 34.35 8.48
CA ARG A 45 -3.57 34.30 8.66
C ARG A 45 -4.32 33.41 7.67
N ASN A 46 -3.70 33.05 6.56
CA ASN A 46 -4.30 32.21 5.52
C ASN A 46 -3.93 30.72 5.65
N GLY A 47 -3.10 30.37 6.62
CA GLY A 47 -2.66 29.00 6.86
C GLY A 47 -1.85 28.37 5.72
N LYS A 48 -1.19 29.18 4.90
CA LYS A 48 -0.37 28.69 3.77
C LYS A 48 0.84 27.91 4.24
N LEU A 49 1.50 28.38 5.30
CA LEU A 49 2.65 27.68 5.91
C LEU A 49 2.24 26.33 6.48
N GLN A 50 1.07 26.25 7.12
CA GLN A 50 0.53 25.01 7.66
C GLN A 50 0.24 24.01 6.52
N ARG A 51 -0.41 24.47 5.44
CA ARG A 51 -0.66 23.63 4.27
C ARG A 51 0.64 23.22 3.57
N LEU A 52 1.62 24.12 3.50
CA LEU A 52 2.94 23.79 2.93
C LEU A 52 3.65 22.75 3.78
N ALA A 53 3.62 22.85 5.11
CA ALA A 53 4.20 21.87 6.00
C ALA A 53 3.55 20.48 5.87
N GLN A 54 2.23 20.42 5.64
CA GLN A 54 1.53 19.14 5.45
C GLN A 54 2.00 18.38 4.21
N VAL A 55 2.41 19.09 3.15
CA VAL A 55 2.88 18.49 1.90
C VAL A 55 4.40 18.47 1.77
N THR A 56 5.11 19.01 2.76
CA THR A 56 6.57 19.07 2.75
C THR A 56 7.14 17.84 3.48
N PRO A 57 8.11 17.16 2.89
CA PRO A 57 8.74 16.00 3.51
C PRO A 57 9.34 16.33 4.87
N ARG A 58 9.16 15.46 5.85
CA ARG A 58 9.65 15.63 7.22
C ARG A 58 11.11 15.22 7.39
N ASN A 59 11.57 14.36 6.50
CA ASN A 59 12.92 13.80 6.55
C ASN A 59 13.44 13.53 5.12
N GLY A 60 14.71 13.16 5.04
CA GLY A 60 15.36 12.94 3.74
C GLY A 60 14.79 11.77 2.94
N TYR A 61 14.24 10.76 3.60
CA TYR A 61 13.60 9.64 2.93
C TYR A 61 12.28 10.06 2.27
N GLU A 62 11.42 10.75 3.01
CA GLU A 62 10.18 11.31 2.43
C GLU A 62 10.46 12.29 1.29
N ALA A 63 11.52 13.09 1.42
CA ALA A 63 11.93 14.02 0.38
C ALA A 63 12.39 13.31 -0.90
N LEU A 64 13.13 12.21 -0.76
CA LEU A 64 13.50 11.37 -1.89
C LEU A 64 12.26 10.77 -2.56
N MET A 65 11.35 10.20 -1.78
CA MET A 65 10.09 9.64 -2.31
C MET A 65 9.25 10.70 -3.01
N ALA A 66 9.13 11.89 -2.43
CA ALA A 66 8.42 13.02 -3.06
C ALA A 66 9.09 13.44 -4.38
N GLY A 67 10.42 13.53 -4.41
CA GLY A 67 11.17 13.82 -5.64
C GLY A 67 10.97 12.77 -6.72
N MET A 68 10.97 11.51 -6.35
CA MET A 68 10.71 10.39 -7.27
C MET A 68 9.27 10.43 -7.81
N LEU A 69 8.28 10.73 -6.95
CA LEU A 69 6.89 10.86 -7.36
C LEU A 69 6.69 12.03 -8.35
N ILE A 70 7.26 13.19 -8.05
CA ILE A 70 7.19 14.36 -8.93
C ILE A 70 7.85 14.06 -10.28
N ALA A 71 9.06 13.51 -10.27
CA ALA A 71 9.77 13.14 -11.49
C ALA A 71 9.02 12.08 -12.29
N GLY A 72 8.56 11.02 -11.66
CA GLY A 72 7.81 9.95 -12.29
C GLY A 72 6.49 10.42 -12.89
N THR A 73 5.76 11.29 -12.18
CA THR A 73 4.52 11.88 -12.68
C THR A 73 4.78 12.83 -13.86
N SER A 74 5.81 13.69 -13.75
CA SER A 74 6.18 14.64 -14.82
C SER A 74 6.63 13.94 -16.11
N LEU A 75 7.21 12.75 -15.99
CA LEU A 75 7.63 11.94 -17.11
C LEU A 75 6.53 10.97 -17.62
N GLY A 76 5.33 11.01 -17.02
CA GLY A 76 4.25 10.09 -17.35
C GLY A 76 4.52 8.63 -16.97
N GLN A 77 5.47 8.40 -16.07
CA GLN A 77 5.84 7.05 -15.60
C GLN A 77 5.00 6.61 -14.40
N MET A 78 4.44 7.59 -13.67
CA MET A 78 3.57 7.38 -12.51
C MET A 78 2.28 8.17 -12.75
N THR A 79 1.18 7.48 -12.96
CA THR A 79 -0.05 8.12 -13.45
C THR A 79 -1.16 8.17 -12.41
N GLY A 80 -1.01 7.44 -11.31
CA GLY A 80 -2.08 7.24 -10.34
C GLY A 80 -3.30 6.61 -11.01
N GLY A 81 -3.61 5.38 -10.70
CA GLY A 81 -4.75 4.68 -11.31
C GLY A 81 -5.95 4.61 -10.37
N ALA A 82 -7.14 4.41 -10.95
CA ALA A 82 -8.28 3.90 -10.19
C ALA A 82 -8.12 2.39 -10.05
N ALA A 83 -8.16 1.88 -8.82
CA ALA A 83 -8.16 0.45 -8.61
C ALA A 83 -9.57 -0.12 -8.83
N HIS A 84 -9.64 -1.25 -9.49
CA HIS A 84 -10.79 -2.13 -9.51
C HIS A 84 -10.50 -3.33 -8.61
N ALA A 85 -11.52 -3.88 -8.00
CA ALA A 85 -11.42 -5.12 -7.24
C ALA A 85 -12.33 -6.14 -7.91
N ASP A 86 -11.73 -7.18 -8.45
CA ASP A 86 -12.45 -8.29 -9.06
C ASP A 86 -12.15 -9.57 -8.28
N LYS A 87 -13.19 -10.37 -8.06
CA LYS A 87 -13.04 -11.67 -7.43
C LYS A 87 -12.29 -12.60 -8.36
N TYR A 88 -11.10 -13.05 -7.95
CA TYR A 88 -10.29 -13.95 -8.74
C TYR A 88 -10.57 -15.42 -8.40
N PHE A 89 -10.63 -15.74 -7.11
CA PHE A 89 -11.03 -17.04 -6.61
C PHE A 89 -11.97 -16.89 -5.41
N ASP A 90 -12.84 -17.88 -5.27
CA ASP A 90 -13.80 -17.99 -4.19
C ASP A 90 -13.87 -19.45 -3.75
N SER A 91 -14.08 -19.70 -2.45
CA SER A 91 -14.29 -21.05 -1.93
C SER A 91 -15.52 -21.76 -2.53
N GLU A 92 -16.45 -21.00 -3.09
CA GLU A 92 -17.62 -21.52 -3.79
C GLU A 92 -17.34 -21.93 -5.24
N MET A 93 -16.21 -21.46 -5.82
CA MET A 93 -15.89 -21.65 -7.24
C MET A 93 -15.16 -22.94 -7.56
N GLY A 94 -14.73 -23.71 -6.58
CA GLY A 94 -13.98 -24.92 -6.88
C GLY A 94 -13.25 -25.56 -5.72
N PRO A 95 -12.28 -26.42 -6.00
CA PRO A 95 -11.52 -27.12 -4.99
C PRO A 95 -10.78 -26.14 -4.07
N ASP A 96 -10.65 -26.53 -2.80
CA ASP A 96 -9.89 -25.79 -1.78
C ASP A 96 -8.41 -25.59 -2.13
N ILE A 97 -8.02 -25.98 -3.32
CA ILE A 97 -6.65 -26.06 -3.79
C ILE A 97 -6.57 -25.52 -5.20
N ILE A 98 -5.75 -24.50 -5.38
CA ILE A 98 -5.49 -23.87 -6.67
C ILE A 98 -4.03 -24.12 -7.04
N GLU A 99 -3.81 -24.63 -8.25
CA GLU A 99 -2.47 -24.72 -8.83
C GLU A 99 -2.16 -23.44 -9.61
N TYR A 100 -1.03 -22.82 -9.31
CA TYR A 100 -0.55 -21.67 -10.06
C TYR A 100 0.46 -22.12 -11.12
N PRO A 101 0.11 -22.01 -12.41
CA PRO A 101 1.04 -22.32 -13.49
C PRO A 101 2.31 -21.46 -13.38
N GLY A 102 3.46 -22.11 -13.40
CA GLY A 102 4.76 -21.44 -13.35
C GLY A 102 5.31 -21.22 -11.94
N HIS A 103 4.60 -21.61 -10.89
CA HIS A 103 5.16 -21.57 -9.55
C HIS A 103 6.29 -22.60 -9.39
N PRO A 104 7.49 -22.21 -8.91
CA PRO A 104 8.66 -23.10 -8.89
C PRO A 104 8.48 -24.32 -7.98
N LYS A 105 7.50 -24.35 -7.12
CA LYS A 105 7.26 -25.41 -6.14
C LYS A 105 5.93 -26.16 -6.33
N SER A 106 5.28 -26.04 -7.50
CA SER A 106 3.96 -26.65 -7.73
C SER A 106 3.03 -26.46 -6.50
N SER A 107 2.96 -25.24 -5.97
CA SER A 107 2.27 -25.01 -4.73
C SER A 107 0.79 -24.98 -4.96
N VAL A 108 0.19 -25.69 -4.10
CA VAL A 108 -1.22 -25.91 -4.00
C VAL A 108 -1.77 -24.91 -3.00
N HIS A 109 -2.60 -23.96 -3.45
CA HIS A 109 -3.18 -22.97 -2.57
C HIS A 109 -4.44 -23.47 -1.94
N ARG A 110 -4.50 -23.22 -0.63
CA ARG A 110 -5.65 -23.51 0.18
C ARG A 110 -6.49 -22.26 0.32
N LEU A 111 -7.72 -22.32 -0.11
CA LEU A 111 -8.67 -21.23 0.08
C LEU A 111 -9.24 -21.12 1.49
N TRP A 112 -8.91 -22.09 2.37
CA TRP A 112 -9.41 -22.05 3.74
C TRP A 112 -8.76 -20.98 4.61
N ALA A 113 -9.40 -20.70 5.74
CA ALA A 113 -8.87 -19.81 6.76
C ALA A 113 -7.55 -20.35 7.35
N PRO A 114 -6.50 -19.54 7.47
CA PRO A 114 -5.25 -19.93 8.11
C PRO A 114 -5.48 -20.26 9.59
N ARG A 115 -4.78 -21.28 10.08
CA ARG A 115 -4.89 -21.77 11.46
C ARG A 115 -3.65 -21.47 12.29
N SER A 116 -2.60 -20.95 11.66
CA SER A 116 -1.32 -20.65 12.30
C SER A 116 -0.66 -19.44 11.64
N LEU A 117 0.34 -18.86 12.30
CA LEU A 117 1.19 -17.82 11.69
C LEU A 117 1.94 -18.34 10.45
N GLN A 118 2.27 -19.63 10.43
CA GLN A 118 2.90 -20.26 9.27
C GLN A 118 1.93 -20.29 8.07
N ASP A 119 0.66 -20.60 8.31
CA ASP A 119 -0.36 -20.58 7.24
C ASP A 119 -0.56 -19.14 6.72
N MET A 120 -0.57 -18.13 7.61
CA MET A 120 -0.67 -16.72 7.22
C MET A 120 0.53 -16.28 6.38
N ALA A 121 1.73 -16.72 6.73
CA ALA A 121 2.92 -16.44 5.94
C ALA A 121 2.88 -17.14 4.58
N ALA A 122 2.40 -18.38 4.53
CA ALA A 122 2.18 -19.12 3.30
C ALA A 122 1.14 -18.44 2.40
N ASP A 123 0.04 -17.94 2.97
CA ASP A 123 -0.95 -17.16 2.22
C ASP A 123 -0.32 -15.96 1.51
N ILE A 124 0.60 -15.25 2.19
CA ILE A 124 1.29 -14.11 1.58
C ILE A 124 2.23 -14.54 0.45
N ASP A 125 3.02 -15.61 0.67
CA ASP A 125 3.92 -16.13 -0.38
C ASP A 125 3.13 -16.53 -1.62
N ASP A 126 2.01 -17.15 -1.40
CA ASP A 126 1.10 -17.60 -2.43
C ASP A 126 0.52 -16.45 -3.26
N LEU A 127 0.19 -15.33 -2.63
CA LEU A 127 -0.40 -14.18 -3.30
C LEU A 127 0.52 -13.53 -4.35
N TYR A 128 1.83 -13.70 -4.24
CA TYR A 128 2.78 -13.26 -5.28
C TYR A 128 2.58 -13.98 -6.61
N TRP A 129 1.95 -15.15 -6.59
CA TRP A 129 1.73 -15.99 -7.76
C TRP A 129 0.27 -16.02 -8.20
N ALA A 130 -0.62 -15.47 -7.37
CA ALA A 130 -2.04 -15.43 -7.65
C ALA A 130 -2.37 -14.37 -8.70
N GLY A 131 -3.20 -14.73 -9.66
CA GLY A 131 -3.62 -13.83 -10.73
C GLY A 131 -2.58 -13.69 -11.85
N THR A 132 -2.96 -13.01 -12.90
CA THR A 132 -2.12 -12.84 -14.11
C THR A 132 -0.88 -12.01 -13.82
N TYR A 133 -0.94 -11.11 -12.83
CA TYR A 133 0.10 -10.12 -12.53
C TYR A 133 0.55 -10.14 -11.06
N GLY A 134 0.07 -11.10 -10.25
CA GLY A 134 0.44 -11.19 -8.84
C GLY A 134 -0.01 -10.01 -7.97
N GLN A 135 -1.10 -9.35 -8.35
CA GLN A 135 -1.70 -8.22 -7.60
C GLN A 135 -2.82 -8.67 -6.66
N SER A 136 -2.88 -9.93 -6.36
CA SER A 136 -3.97 -10.48 -5.56
C SER A 136 -3.77 -10.20 -4.07
N ILE A 137 -4.89 -10.05 -3.39
CA ILE A 137 -5.00 -10.08 -1.93
C ILE A 137 -5.95 -11.20 -1.54
N LYS A 138 -5.84 -11.69 -0.32
CA LYS A 138 -6.77 -12.68 0.20
C LYS A 138 -7.57 -12.07 1.34
N ILE A 139 -8.89 -12.15 1.24
CA ILE A 139 -9.81 -11.76 2.29
C ILE A 139 -10.51 -13.02 2.79
N THR A 140 -10.34 -13.30 4.06
CA THR A 140 -10.89 -14.49 4.69
C THR A 140 -11.86 -14.09 5.79
N ARG A 141 -13.11 -14.54 5.69
CA ARG A 141 -14.06 -14.44 6.78
C ARG A 141 -13.77 -15.53 7.82
N VAL A 142 -13.62 -15.13 9.06
CA VAL A 142 -13.38 -16.02 10.21
C VAL A 142 -14.49 -15.84 11.24
N GLY A 143 -14.98 -16.91 11.81
CA GLY A 143 -16.08 -16.89 12.78
C GLY A 143 -17.45 -16.89 12.11
N LYS A 144 -18.49 -16.87 12.94
CA LYS A 144 -19.90 -16.86 12.50
C LYS A 144 -20.62 -15.68 13.15
N ASP A 145 -21.55 -15.13 12.43
CA ASP A 145 -22.48 -14.10 12.87
C ASP A 145 -21.77 -12.97 13.68
N GLU A 146 -22.17 -12.73 14.91
CA GLU A 146 -21.60 -11.69 15.77
C GLU A 146 -20.11 -11.88 16.14
N GLN A 147 -19.57 -13.07 15.91
CA GLN A 147 -18.13 -13.35 16.09
C GLN A 147 -17.34 -13.25 14.80
N ARG A 148 -17.95 -12.72 13.75
CA ARG A 148 -17.30 -12.50 12.46
C ARG A 148 -16.07 -11.60 12.59
N ARG A 149 -15.02 -11.96 11.88
CA ARG A 149 -13.77 -11.20 11.77
C ARG A 149 -13.29 -11.31 10.32
N TRP A 150 -12.58 -10.31 9.87
CA TRP A 150 -12.00 -10.28 8.54
C TRP A 150 -10.48 -10.36 8.64
N LEU A 151 -9.90 -11.33 7.97
CA LEU A 151 -8.46 -11.45 7.83
C LEU A 151 -8.09 -11.04 6.42
N VAL A 152 -7.23 -10.00 6.31
CA VAL A 152 -6.77 -9.47 5.04
C VAL A 152 -5.28 -9.75 4.90
N SER A 153 -4.91 -10.59 3.94
CA SER A 153 -3.52 -10.91 3.62
C SER A 153 -3.07 -10.07 2.43
N ILE A 154 -1.99 -9.29 2.62
CA ILE A 154 -1.50 -8.33 1.63
C ILE A 154 -0.05 -8.65 1.30
N PRO A 155 0.27 -9.00 0.03
CA PRO A 155 1.65 -9.23 -0.40
C PRO A 155 2.44 -7.92 -0.48
N GLY A 156 3.72 -8.03 -0.78
CA GLY A 156 4.59 -6.89 -1.07
C GLY A 156 4.59 -6.48 -2.53
N THR A 157 5.58 -5.67 -2.90
CA THR A 157 5.80 -5.23 -4.28
C THR A 157 6.04 -6.43 -5.18
N ASN A 158 5.29 -6.50 -6.25
CA ASN A 158 5.46 -7.52 -7.28
C ASN A 158 6.10 -6.95 -8.56
N HIS A 159 5.93 -5.67 -8.80
CA HIS A 159 6.43 -5.00 -9.99
C HIS A 159 7.35 -3.84 -9.61
N PHE A 160 8.64 -3.99 -9.93
CA PHE A 160 9.67 -2.99 -9.60
C PHE A 160 9.98 -2.06 -10.76
N ASP A 161 9.44 -2.33 -11.94
CA ASP A 161 9.68 -1.53 -13.12
C ASP A 161 8.82 -0.26 -13.15
N THR A 162 9.31 0.74 -13.86
CA THR A 162 8.58 1.92 -14.29
C THR A 162 8.42 1.84 -15.82
N PRO A 163 7.33 2.24 -16.39
CA PRO A 163 6.17 2.99 -15.88
C PRO A 163 5.22 2.16 -15.01
N SER A 164 4.30 2.86 -14.34
CA SER A 164 3.18 2.23 -13.65
C SER A 164 2.44 1.27 -14.58
N THR A 165 2.14 0.10 -14.07
CA THR A 165 1.45 -0.96 -14.81
C THR A 165 0.02 -1.12 -14.31
N PRO A 166 -0.81 -1.93 -14.98
CA PRO A 166 -2.11 -2.33 -14.43
C PRO A 166 -2.01 -3.03 -13.07
N ASN A 167 -0.81 -3.54 -12.71
CA ASN A 167 -0.57 -4.11 -11.39
C ASN A 167 -0.29 -3.01 -10.35
N PRO A 168 -1.19 -2.77 -9.39
CA PRO A 168 -1.01 -1.74 -8.39
C PRO A 168 0.02 -2.09 -7.30
N ALA A 169 0.54 -3.32 -7.26
CA ALA A 169 1.63 -3.73 -6.36
C ALA A 169 3.00 -3.31 -6.94
N ASP A 170 3.14 -2.04 -7.29
CA ASP A 170 4.25 -1.45 -8.02
C ASP A 170 5.05 -0.42 -7.19
N MET A 171 6.06 0.17 -7.81
CA MET A 171 6.90 1.21 -7.17
C MET A 171 6.14 2.51 -6.91
N GLU A 172 5.12 2.86 -7.70
CA GLU A 172 4.30 4.04 -7.43
C GLU A 172 3.56 3.89 -6.09
N THR A 173 2.97 2.71 -5.85
CA THR A 173 2.35 2.39 -4.56
C THR A 173 3.35 2.50 -3.41
N ASN A 174 4.58 1.96 -3.55
CA ASN A 174 5.61 2.11 -2.52
C ASN A 174 5.87 3.57 -2.16
N ILE A 175 6.03 4.40 -3.17
CA ILE A 175 6.35 5.82 -3.00
C ILE A 175 5.17 6.57 -2.35
N ARG A 176 3.95 6.33 -2.82
CA ARG A 176 2.76 6.95 -2.26
C ARG A 176 2.54 6.55 -0.81
N GLU A 177 2.63 5.26 -0.50
CA GLU A 177 2.46 4.76 0.87
C GLU A 177 3.56 5.26 1.81
N ALA A 178 4.81 5.37 1.35
CA ALA A 178 5.90 5.96 2.14
C ALA A 178 5.66 7.45 2.46
N LEU A 179 4.91 8.16 1.63
CA LEU A 179 4.51 9.54 1.85
C LEU A 179 3.16 9.68 2.58
N GLY A 180 2.52 8.58 2.97
CA GLY A 180 1.17 8.58 3.55
C GLY A 180 0.07 8.96 2.57
N LEU A 181 0.39 9.02 1.27
CA LEU A 181 -0.58 9.33 0.21
C LEU A 181 -1.41 8.09 -0.15
N SER A 182 -2.63 8.31 -0.60
CA SER A 182 -3.47 7.22 -1.10
C SER A 182 -2.86 6.59 -2.35
N SER A 183 -2.80 5.26 -2.38
CA SER A 183 -2.36 4.47 -3.51
C SER A 183 -3.52 3.69 -4.15
N SER A 184 -3.33 3.30 -5.41
CA SER A 184 -4.29 2.43 -6.11
C SER A 184 -4.47 1.11 -5.39
N MET A 185 -3.38 0.52 -4.86
CA MET A 185 -3.43 -0.74 -4.12
C MET A 185 -4.27 -0.61 -2.84
N ARG A 186 -4.05 0.44 -2.03
CA ARG A 186 -4.84 0.67 -0.81
C ARG A 186 -6.32 0.84 -1.12
N MET A 187 -6.64 1.62 -2.14
CA MET A 187 -8.04 1.80 -2.56
C MET A 187 -8.67 0.50 -3.07
N GLY A 188 -7.90 -0.32 -3.77
CA GLY A 188 -8.32 -1.65 -4.21
C GLY A 188 -8.62 -2.58 -3.03
N ILE A 189 -7.78 -2.59 -2.02
CA ILE A 189 -7.96 -3.39 -0.79
C ILE A 189 -9.26 -3.00 -0.07
N ILE A 190 -9.49 -1.69 0.12
CA ILE A 190 -10.72 -1.20 0.76
C ILE A 190 -11.96 -1.65 -0.04
N ARG A 191 -11.94 -1.50 -1.36
CA ARG A 191 -13.05 -1.92 -2.22
C ARG A 191 -13.29 -3.42 -2.16
N ALA A 192 -12.23 -4.23 -2.23
CA ALA A 192 -12.35 -5.68 -2.14
C ALA A 192 -12.90 -6.13 -0.79
N LEU A 193 -12.49 -5.46 0.31
CA LEU A 193 -13.01 -5.75 1.64
C LEU A 193 -14.49 -5.39 1.76
N HIS A 194 -14.90 -4.21 1.27
CA HIS A 194 -16.31 -3.82 1.26
C HIS A 194 -17.14 -4.75 0.40
N GLN A 195 -16.61 -5.21 -0.73
CA GLN A 195 -17.29 -6.20 -1.58
C GLN A 195 -17.48 -7.52 -0.82
N ALA A 196 -16.43 -8.04 -0.18
CA ALA A 196 -16.52 -9.26 0.61
C ALA A 196 -17.54 -9.15 1.77
N MET A 197 -17.55 -8.00 2.47
CA MET A 197 -18.52 -7.71 3.51
C MET A 197 -19.95 -7.67 2.97
N SER A 198 -20.15 -7.00 1.84
CA SER A 198 -21.48 -6.92 1.18
C SER A 198 -21.98 -8.30 0.75
N GLU A 199 -21.11 -9.13 0.19
CA GLU A 199 -21.45 -10.49 -0.22
C GLU A 199 -21.82 -11.39 0.98
N ASP A 200 -21.23 -11.14 2.15
CA ASP A 200 -21.56 -11.81 3.41
C ASP A 200 -22.79 -11.19 4.13
N GLY A 201 -23.45 -10.20 3.51
CA GLY A 201 -24.67 -9.59 4.02
C GLY A 201 -24.45 -8.55 5.11
N VAL A 202 -23.24 -7.98 5.24
CA VAL A 202 -22.98 -6.85 6.15
C VAL A 202 -23.62 -5.60 5.57
N ASP A 203 -24.36 -4.86 6.38
CA ASP A 203 -24.89 -3.56 5.98
C ASP A 203 -23.73 -2.55 5.81
N PRO A 204 -23.73 -1.72 4.76
CA PRO A 204 -22.69 -0.71 4.57
C PRO A 204 -22.48 0.24 5.75
N SER A 205 -23.53 0.50 6.54
CA SER A 205 -23.42 1.31 7.77
C SER A 205 -22.58 0.65 8.87
N ASP A 206 -22.40 -0.68 8.79
CA ASP A 206 -21.68 -1.47 9.79
C ASP A 206 -20.23 -1.77 9.40
N TYR A 207 -19.82 -1.48 8.16
CA TYR A 207 -18.44 -1.76 7.70
C TYR A 207 -17.39 -1.20 8.65
N ALA A 208 -17.59 0.04 9.13
CA ALA A 208 -16.66 0.68 10.05
C ALA A 208 -16.62 0.04 11.44
N SER A 209 -17.53 -0.87 11.78
CA SER A 209 -17.56 -1.60 13.05
C SER A 209 -17.04 -3.03 12.95
N GLU A 210 -16.82 -3.53 11.73
CA GLU A 210 -16.31 -4.88 11.51
C GLU A 210 -14.84 -5.01 11.94
N PRO A 211 -14.49 -5.98 12.78
CA PRO A 211 -13.11 -6.19 13.22
C PRO A 211 -12.25 -6.79 12.10
N ILE A 212 -11.10 -6.17 11.87
CA ILE A 212 -10.17 -6.57 10.80
C ILE A 212 -8.81 -6.91 11.40
N ILE A 213 -8.22 -7.98 10.90
CA ILE A 213 -6.83 -8.38 11.14
C ILE A 213 -6.12 -8.28 9.81
N ILE A 214 -5.02 -7.53 9.76
CA ILE A 214 -4.20 -7.41 8.56
C ILE A 214 -2.91 -8.18 8.77
N VAL A 215 -2.60 -9.06 7.82
CA VAL A 215 -1.32 -9.74 7.72
C VAL A 215 -0.66 -9.29 6.43
N ALA A 216 0.54 -8.73 6.52
CA ALA A 216 1.12 -8.04 5.40
C ALA A 216 2.64 -8.18 5.33
N HIS A 217 3.19 -8.12 4.12
CA HIS A 217 4.63 -8.18 3.88
C HIS A 217 5.08 -6.96 3.06
N SER A 218 6.24 -6.41 3.40
CA SER A 218 6.91 -5.34 2.63
C SER A 218 5.99 -4.14 2.34
N GLN A 219 5.68 -3.85 1.08
CA GLN A 219 4.72 -2.82 0.65
C GLN A 219 3.35 -2.97 1.34
N GLY A 220 2.87 -4.20 1.45
CA GLY A 220 1.63 -4.49 2.18
C GLY A 220 1.70 -4.02 3.63
N GLY A 221 2.88 -4.10 4.27
CA GLY A 221 3.11 -3.58 5.63
C GLY A 221 2.95 -2.05 5.70
N LEU A 222 3.45 -1.31 4.72
CA LEU A 222 3.24 0.15 4.62
C LEU A 222 1.76 0.47 4.48
N ILE A 223 1.06 -0.25 3.61
CA ILE A 223 -0.38 -0.10 3.41
C ILE A 223 -1.13 -0.40 4.71
N ALA A 224 -0.78 -1.47 5.41
CA ALA A 224 -1.42 -1.86 6.67
C ALA A 224 -1.29 -0.78 7.74
N VAL A 225 -0.10 -0.19 7.90
CA VAL A 225 0.14 0.92 8.84
C VAL A 225 -0.68 2.14 8.47
N ASN A 226 -0.71 2.50 7.19
CA ASN A 226 -1.48 3.65 6.72
C ASN A 226 -2.99 3.43 6.87
N LEU A 227 -3.50 2.24 6.56
CA LEU A 227 -4.90 1.88 6.80
C LEU A 227 -5.25 1.97 8.29
N GLY A 228 -4.41 1.41 9.17
CA GLY A 228 -4.64 1.44 10.61
C GLY A 228 -4.51 2.84 11.24
N SER A 229 -3.93 3.81 10.53
CA SER A 229 -3.83 5.21 10.96
C SER A 229 -4.96 6.10 10.42
N LEU A 230 -5.76 5.63 9.49
CA LEU A 230 -6.92 6.38 9.00
C LEU A 230 -8.05 6.37 10.04
N PRO A 231 -8.80 7.48 10.15
CA PRO A 231 -10.07 7.46 10.86
C PRO A 231 -11.00 6.37 10.28
N PRO A 232 -11.79 5.69 11.09
CA PRO A 232 -12.69 4.62 10.63
C PRO A 232 -13.62 5.07 9.50
N GLU A 233 -14.08 6.33 9.53
CA GLU A 233 -14.92 6.91 8.49
C GLU A 233 -14.22 7.05 7.14
N ASP A 234 -12.91 7.27 7.13
CA ASP A 234 -12.12 7.41 5.89
C ASP A 234 -11.70 6.06 5.32
N ALA A 235 -11.45 5.10 6.19
CA ALA A 235 -11.16 3.73 5.80
C ALA A 235 -12.43 2.92 5.53
N GLY A 236 -13.56 3.32 6.14
CA GLY A 236 -14.79 2.54 6.16
C GLY A 236 -14.63 1.19 6.88
N VAL A 237 -13.61 1.08 7.74
CA VAL A 237 -13.25 -0.16 8.45
C VAL A 237 -12.57 0.19 9.80
N LYS A 238 -12.71 -0.69 10.77
CA LYS A 238 -12.09 -0.58 12.09
C LYS A 238 -10.93 -1.53 12.28
#